data_06f55d249a425d55a29727895c41e3db
#
_entry.id   06f55d249a425d55a29727895c41e3db
#
_cell.length_a   1.000
_cell.length_b   1.000
_cell.length_c   1.000
_cell.angle_alpha   90.00
_cell.angle_beta   90.00
_cell.angle_gamma   90.00
#
_symmetry.space_group_name_H-M   'P 1'
#
loop_
_entity.id
_entity.type
_entity.pdbx_description
1 polymer ?
#
loop_
_entity_poly.entity_id
_entity_poly.type
_entity_poly.pdbx_seq_one_letter_code
_entity_poly.pdbx_strand_id
1 'polypeptide(L)'
;MTMPLATRLATLADIDSLVALVNSAYRGDSSRAGWTTEADLLDGMRIDPERLHAAIADDADNVILVHEDEGHLVACVHLDRTGSSCYLGMLTTLPTRQGSGLGRAMIEQAELFARDHWGSTSMEMTVLTLRPELVAWYERRGFVKTDERRPFPYGDDKWGLPKTADLEFYVLRKSLTSITSPGAGGGGSAPPC
;
A
#
# COMPACT_ATOMS: atom_id res chain seq x y z
N MET A 1 11.00 16.82 -15.09
CA MET A 1 11.40 15.78 -14.14
C MET A 1 10.61 16.03 -12.85
N THR A 2 9.67 15.13 -12.52
CA THR A 2 8.93 15.22 -11.26
C THR A 2 9.90 14.83 -10.15
N MET A 3 10.10 15.68 -9.15
CA MET A 3 10.91 15.32 -7.98
C MET A 3 10.27 14.12 -7.27
N PRO A 4 11.07 13.18 -6.78
CA PRO A 4 10.52 12.06 -6.03
C PRO A 4 9.78 12.58 -4.79
N LEU A 5 8.66 11.94 -4.44
CA LEU A 5 7.90 12.27 -3.25
C LEU A 5 8.78 12.06 -2.01
N ALA A 6 8.93 13.08 -1.19
CA ALA A 6 9.65 12.94 0.07
C ALA A 6 8.79 12.16 1.07
N THR A 7 9.29 11.03 1.52
CA THR A 7 8.66 10.20 2.56
C THR A 7 9.63 9.98 3.70
N ARG A 8 9.09 9.75 4.89
CA ARG A 8 9.85 9.31 6.06
C ARG A 8 9.16 8.12 6.74
N LEU A 9 9.88 7.46 7.62
CA LEU A 9 9.26 6.49 8.52
C LEU A 9 8.37 7.21 9.55
N ALA A 10 7.23 6.60 9.86
CA ALA A 10 6.40 7.03 10.97
C ALA A 10 7.10 6.76 12.30
N THR A 11 6.80 7.58 13.27
CA THR A 11 7.23 7.46 14.66
C THR A 11 6.03 7.37 15.59
N LEU A 12 6.25 7.04 16.87
CA LEU A 12 5.17 7.01 17.85
C LEU A 12 4.46 8.37 18.02
N ALA A 13 5.14 9.47 17.69
CA ALA A 13 4.53 10.80 17.72
C ALA A 13 3.49 11.03 16.61
N ASP A 14 3.48 10.18 15.58
CA ASP A 14 2.55 10.30 14.44
C ASP A 14 1.23 9.56 14.67
N ILE A 15 1.07 8.81 15.76
CA ILE A 15 -0.06 7.88 15.97
C ILE A 15 -1.41 8.59 15.82
N ASP A 16 -1.62 9.71 16.52
CA ASP A 16 -2.89 10.42 16.48
C ASP A 16 -3.23 10.95 15.08
N SER A 17 -2.21 11.49 14.39
CA SER A 17 -2.35 11.98 13.01
C SER A 17 -2.63 10.83 12.02
N LEU A 18 -2.00 9.67 12.21
CA LEU A 18 -2.23 8.48 11.39
C LEU A 18 -3.63 7.90 11.62
N VAL A 19 -4.10 7.81 12.88
CA VAL A 19 -5.46 7.38 13.19
C VAL A 19 -6.48 8.28 12.48
N ALA A 20 -6.31 9.59 12.58
CA ALA A 20 -7.19 10.56 11.95
C ALA A 20 -7.16 10.42 10.41
N LEU A 21 -5.97 10.38 9.81
CA LEU A 21 -5.78 10.28 8.36
C LEU A 21 -6.42 8.99 7.81
N VAL A 22 -6.07 7.83 8.38
CA VAL A 22 -6.52 6.53 7.88
C VAL A 22 -8.03 6.39 8.02
N ASN A 23 -8.59 6.68 9.20
CA ASN A 23 -10.04 6.55 9.39
C ASN A 23 -10.82 7.53 8.51
N SER A 24 -10.31 8.75 8.29
CA SER A 24 -10.97 9.73 7.39
C SER A 24 -11.07 9.26 5.94
N ALA A 25 -10.13 8.45 5.49
CA ALA A 25 -10.08 7.97 4.11
C ALA A 25 -10.82 6.65 3.87
N TYR A 26 -10.96 5.82 4.91
CA TYR A 26 -11.57 4.50 4.79
C TYR A 26 -13.00 4.44 5.32
N ARG A 27 -13.35 5.25 6.31
CA ARG A 27 -14.58 5.10 7.09
C ARG A 27 -15.40 6.38 7.16
N GLY A 28 -16.71 6.20 7.31
CA GLY A 28 -17.65 7.28 7.53
C GLY A 28 -17.81 8.25 6.36
N ASP A 29 -18.50 9.35 6.60
CA ASP A 29 -18.87 10.30 5.55
C ASP A 29 -17.67 11.07 4.99
N SER A 30 -16.63 11.31 5.79
CA SER A 30 -15.40 11.99 5.34
C SER A 30 -14.73 11.26 4.18
N SER A 31 -14.76 9.91 4.20
CA SER A 31 -14.16 9.10 3.15
C SER A 31 -14.88 9.20 1.79
N ARG A 32 -16.15 9.64 1.79
CA ARG A 32 -16.95 9.85 0.58
C ARG A 32 -16.53 11.08 -0.24
N ALA A 33 -15.71 11.96 0.34
CA ALA A 33 -15.11 13.06 -0.41
C ALA A 33 -14.03 12.59 -1.39
N GLY A 34 -13.50 11.37 -1.20
CA GLY A 34 -12.58 10.73 -2.12
C GLY A 34 -13.27 9.96 -3.26
N TRP A 35 -12.49 9.52 -4.25
CA TRP A 35 -12.99 8.71 -5.37
C TRP A 35 -13.26 7.24 -4.97
N THR A 36 -12.77 6.81 -3.82
CA THR A 36 -12.89 5.42 -3.33
C THR A 36 -13.06 5.43 -1.81
N THR A 37 -13.91 4.54 -1.30
CA THR A 37 -14.24 4.42 0.12
C THR A 37 -14.63 2.99 0.46
N GLU A 38 -14.56 2.61 1.73
CA GLU A 38 -15.14 1.37 2.26
C GLU A 38 -16.42 1.63 3.09
N ALA A 39 -16.88 2.88 3.19
CA ALA A 39 -17.99 3.28 4.06
C ALA A 39 -19.31 2.54 3.76
N ASP A 40 -19.50 2.04 2.54
CA ASP A 40 -20.69 1.26 2.17
C ASP A 40 -20.56 -0.23 2.51
N LEU A 41 -19.36 -0.71 2.78
CA LEU A 41 -19.05 -2.12 3.04
C LEU A 41 -18.74 -2.41 4.50
N LEU A 42 -18.13 -1.44 5.19
CA LEU A 42 -17.60 -1.60 6.54
C LEU A 42 -17.88 -0.38 7.41
N ASP A 43 -18.38 -0.60 8.61
CA ASP A 43 -18.44 0.38 9.71
C ASP A 43 -17.26 0.20 10.69
N GLY A 44 -17.23 1.02 11.73
CA GLY A 44 -16.19 1.01 12.75
C GLY A 44 -14.91 1.70 12.31
N MET A 45 -13.85 1.56 13.09
CA MET A 45 -12.54 2.13 12.76
C MET A 45 -11.75 1.20 11.84
N ARG A 46 -10.94 1.77 10.95
CA ARG A 46 -9.99 1.01 10.13
C ARG A 46 -8.73 0.68 10.91
N ILE A 47 -8.31 1.61 11.78
CA ILE A 47 -7.13 1.48 12.62
C ILE A 47 -7.36 2.21 13.94
N ASP A 48 -6.75 1.75 15.00
CA ASP A 48 -6.72 2.35 16.32
C ASP A 48 -5.28 2.64 16.80
N PRO A 49 -5.09 3.45 17.86
CA PRO A 49 -3.76 3.81 18.35
C PRO A 49 -2.93 2.61 18.79
N GLU A 50 -3.54 1.58 19.39
CA GLU A 50 -2.84 0.41 19.92
C GLU A 50 -2.20 -0.40 18.78
N ARG A 51 -2.95 -0.62 17.71
CA ARG A 51 -2.46 -1.32 16.52
C ARG A 51 -1.36 -0.54 15.80
N LEU A 52 -1.47 0.80 15.72
CA LEU A 52 -0.40 1.63 15.16
C LEU A 52 0.83 1.60 16.04
N HIS A 53 0.67 1.65 17.35
CA HIS A 53 1.79 1.52 18.28
C HIS A 53 2.53 0.19 18.06
N ALA A 54 1.80 -0.90 17.97
CA ALA A 54 2.40 -2.23 17.71
C ALA A 54 3.13 -2.29 16.34
N ALA A 55 2.60 -1.61 15.32
CA ALA A 55 3.21 -1.57 13.98
C ALA A 55 4.44 -0.66 13.87
N ILE A 56 4.62 0.29 14.80
CA ILE A 56 5.73 1.27 14.76
C ILE A 56 6.83 0.91 15.77
N ALA A 57 6.46 0.26 16.87
CA ALA A 57 7.25 0.29 18.10
C ALA A 57 8.55 -0.50 18.10
N ASP A 58 8.87 -1.36 17.15
CA ASP A 58 10.19 -2.00 17.15
C ASP A 58 10.34 -3.18 16.17
N ASP A 59 9.81 -3.07 14.99
CA ASP A 59 9.95 -4.16 14.03
C ASP A 59 10.63 -3.66 12.75
N ALA A 60 11.86 -4.11 12.53
CA ALA A 60 12.60 -3.78 11.31
C ALA A 60 11.93 -4.32 10.03
N ASP A 61 11.05 -5.30 10.19
CA ASP A 61 10.29 -5.92 9.12
C ASP A 61 8.89 -5.32 8.93
N ASN A 62 8.49 -4.36 9.80
CA ASN A 62 7.19 -3.71 9.78
C ASN A 62 7.36 -2.19 9.88
N VAL A 63 6.97 -1.45 8.86
CA VAL A 63 7.14 0.00 8.83
C VAL A 63 5.93 0.71 8.22
N ILE A 64 5.74 1.96 8.59
CA ILE A 64 4.79 2.85 7.95
C ILE A 64 5.56 4.02 7.33
N LEU A 65 5.47 4.16 6.01
CA LEU A 65 5.95 5.36 5.32
C LEU A 65 4.87 6.44 5.35
N VAL A 66 5.26 7.66 5.64
CA VAL A 66 4.37 8.82 5.66
C VAL A 66 4.88 9.92 4.75
N HIS A 67 3.96 10.69 4.20
CA HIS A 67 4.24 11.93 3.49
C HIS A 67 3.51 13.09 4.15
N GLU A 68 4.23 14.19 4.35
CA GLU A 68 3.73 15.43 4.91
C GLU A 68 3.66 16.53 3.86
N ASP A 69 2.64 17.35 3.99
CA ASP A 69 2.51 18.60 3.25
C ASP A 69 2.11 19.70 4.25
N GLU A 70 2.88 20.78 4.27
CA GLU A 70 2.69 21.90 5.21
C GLU A 70 2.58 21.47 6.70
N GLY A 71 3.36 20.46 7.10
CA GLY A 71 3.40 19.95 8.49
C GLY A 71 2.24 19.04 8.86
N HIS A 72 1.42 18.60 7.90
CA HIS A 72 0.31 17.67 8.11
C HIS A 72 0.53 16.38 7.34
N LEU A 73 0.20 15.23 7.95
CA LEU A 73 0.21 13.96 7.26
C LEU A 73 -0.92 13.94 6.21
N VAL A 74 -0.57 13.74 4.95
CA VAL A 74 -1.52 13.69 3.84
C VAL A 74 -1.55 12.35 3.12
N ALA A 75 -0.57 11.49 3.35
CA ALA A 75 -0.57 10.11 2.86
C ALA A 75 0.27 9.20 3.76
N CYS A 76 -0.08 7.91 3.76
CA CYS A 76 0.73 6.86 4.38
C CYS A 76 0.55 5.53 3.67
N VAL A 77 1.50 4.61 3.90
CA VAL A 77 1.42 3.21 3.48
C VAL A 77 2.14 2.34 4.50
N HIS A 78 1.53 1.23 4.85
CA HIS A 78 2.10 0.22 5.72
C HIS A 78 2.79 -0.85 4.88
N LEU A 79 3.99 -1.25 5.29
CA LEU A 79 4.78 -2.30 4.68
C LEU A 79 5.17 -3.33 5.72
N ASP A 80 5.00 -4.60 5.37
CA ASP A 80 5.33 -5.75 6.21
C ASP A 80 6.16 -6.72 5.38
N ARG A 81 7.41 -6.99 5.83
CA ARG A 81 8.32 -7.89 5.15
C ARG A 81 8.00 -9.33 5.47
N THR A 82 7.78 -10.14 4.45
CA THR A 82 7.53 -11.57 4.58
C THR A 82 8.50 -12.35 3.68
N GLY A 83 9.63 -12.78 4.23
CA GLY A 83 10.68 -13.45 3.48
C GLY A 83 11.26 -12.56 2.36
N SER A 84 11.13 -12.98 1.10
CA SER A 84 11.54 -12.21 -0.08
C SER A 84 10.42 -11.34 -0.67
N SER A 85 9.26 -11.28 -0.02
CA SER A 85 8.12 -10.47 -0.42
C SER A 85 7.86 -9.34 0.58
N CYS A 86 7.18 -8.31 0.13
CA CYS A 86 6.67 -7.23 0.97
C CYS A 86 5.14 -7.19 0.83
N TYR A 87 4.43 -7.22 1.95
CA TYR A 87 2.99 -6.93 1.95
C TYR A 87 2.78 -5.43 2.04
N LEU A 88 1.97 -4.88 1.13
CA LEU A 88 1.55 -3.49 1.12
C LEU A 88 0.12 -3.39 1.67
N GLY A 89 -0.04 -2.68 2.76
CA GLY A 89 -1.33 -2.44 3.39
C GLY A 89 -1.59 -0.97 3.66
N MET A 90 -2.81 -0.64 4.04
CA MET A 90 -3.20 0.67 4.57
C MET A 90 -2.72 1.86 3.70
N LEU A 91 -2.67 1.67 2.36
CA LEU A 91 -2.36 2.79 1.47
C LEU A 91 -3.44 3.86 1.59
N THR A 92 -3.08 5.00 2.10
CA THR A 92 -3.99 6.09 2.42
C THR A 92 -3.53 7.37 1.77
N THR A 93 -4.48 8.11 1.21
CA THR A 93 -4.32 9.50 0.78
C THR A 93 -5.48 10.29 1.34
N LEU A 94 -5.21 11.45 1.91
CA LEU A 94 -6.25 12.35 2.43
C LEU A 94 -7.34 12.52 1.36
N PRO A 95 -8.64 12.32 1.67
CA PRO A 95 -9.72 12.32 0.66
C PRO A 95 -9.71 13.53 -0.27
N THR A 96 -9.44 14.72 0.25
CA THR A 96 -9.36 15.97 -0.51
C THR A 96 -8.11 16.09 -1.40
N ARG A 97 -7.14 15.21 -1.23
CA ARG A 97 -5.90 15.14 -2.02
C ARG A 97 -5.86 13.95 -2.97
N GLN A 98 -6.91 13.15 -3.00
CA GLN A 98 -7.03 12.05 -3.96
C GLN A 98 -7.15 12.61 -5.39
N GLY A 99 -6.73 11.81 -6.39
CA GLY A 99 -6.71 12.25 -7.78
C GLY A 99 -5.49 13.08 -8.19
N SER A 100 -4.66 13.55 -7.24
CA SER A 100 -3.45 14.36 -7.50
C SER A 100 -2.22 13.54 -7.94
N GLY A 101 -2.31 12.22 -7.98
CA GLY A 101 -1.17 11.33 -8.23
C GLY A 101 -0.43 10.88 -6.96
N LEU A 102 -0.78 11.42 -5.79
CA LEU A 102 -0.11 11.14 -4.52
C LEU A 102 -0.11 9.64 -4.17
N GLY A 103 -1.26 8.95 -4.33
CA GLY A 103 -1.34 7.51 -4.08
C GLY A 103 -0.40 6.68 -4.97
N ARG A 104 -0.22 7.08 -6.25
CA ARG A 104 0.77 6.45 -7.14
C ARG A 104 2.18 6.68 -6.63
N ALA A 105 2.51 7.90 -6.28
CA ALA A 105 3.84 8.25 -5.78
C ALA A 105 4.16 7.51 -4.46
N MET A 106 3.17 7.31 -3.57
CA MET A 106 3.33 6.50 -2.36
C MET A 106 3.64 5.02 -2.68
N ILE A 107 3.00 4.42 -3.69
CA ILE A 107 3.33 3.06 -4.13
C ILE A 107 4.76 3.00 -4.64
N GLU A 108 5.19 3.96 -5.48
CA GLU A 108 6.56 4.03 -6.00
C GLU A 108 7.59 4.12 -4.86
N GLN A 109 7.32 4.90 -3.80
CA GLN A 109 8.18 4.96 -2.62
C GLN A 109 8.19 3.65 -1.82
N ALA A 110 7.03 3.00 -1.68
CA ALA A 110 6.91 1.70 -1.04
C ALA A 110 7.72 0.62 -1.77
N GLU A 111 7.66 0.58 -3.10
CA GLU A 111 8.42 -0.33 -3.95
C GLU A 111 9.94 -0.09 -3.84
N LEU A 112 10.36 1.18 -3.86
CA LEU A 112 11.75 1.57 -3.64
C LEU A 112 12.25 1.13 -2.28
N PHE A 113 11.49 1.41 -1.22
CA PHE A 113 11.84 1.02 0.13
C PHE A 113 11.98 -0.51 0.27
N ALA A 114 10.97 -1.26 -0.16
CA ALA A 114 10.97 -2.72 -0.06
C ALA A 114 12.14 -3.36 -0.83
N ARG A 115 12.45 -2.86 -2.02
CA ARG A 115 13.57 -3.34 -2.83
C ARG A 115 14.93 -2.97 -2.23
N ASP A 116 15.11 -1.70 -1.88
CA ASP A 116 16.43 -1.15 -1.57
C ASP A 116 16.85 -1.40 -0.11
N HIS A 117 15.89 -1.49 0.83
CA HIS A 117 16.17 -1.74 2.25
C HIS A 117 16.01 -3.21 2.63
N TRP A 118 15.05 -3.91 2.04
CA TRP A 118 14.74 -5.29 2.39
C TRP A 118 15.17 -6.33 1.34
N GLY A 119 15.58 -5.88 0.14
CA GLY A 119 15.88 -6.77 -0.96
C GLY A 119 14.66 -7.56 -1.46
N SER A 120 13.46 -7.04 -1.22
CA SER A 120 12.23 -7.72 -1.63
C SER A 120 12.15 -7.82 -3.15
N THR A 121 11.79 -8.99 -3.65
CA THR A 121 11.66 -9.27 -5.08
C THR A 121 10.23 -9.19 -5.58
N SER A 122 9.27 -9.15 -4.67
CA SER A 122 7.84 -9.02 -4.97
C SER A 122 7.11 -8.22 -3.91
N MET A 123 5.95 -7.69 -4.31
CA MET A 123 5.02 -7.00 -3.43
C MET A 123 3.65 -7.64 -3.57
N GLU A 124 2.95 -7.83 -2.46
CA GLU A 124 1.62 -8.40 -2.39
C GLU A 124 0.68 -7.45 -1.65
N MET A 125 -0.59 -7.45 -2.02
CA MET A 125 -1.66 -6.78 -1.29
C MET A 125 -2.97 -7.52 -1.42
N THR A 126 -3.92 -7.17 -0.57
CA THR A 126 -5.30 -7.65 -0.66
C THR A 126 -6.27 -6.49 -0.90
N VAL A 127 -7.26 -6.71 -1.75
CA VAL A 127 -8.32 -5.73 -2.07
C VAL A 127 -9.67 -6.41 -1.99
N LEU A 128 -10.65 -5.77 -1.34
CA LEU A 128 -12.02 -6.29 -1.28
C LEU A 128 -12.57 -6.51 -2.69
N THR A 129 -13.17 -7.67 -2.94
CA THR A 129 -13.68 -8.07 -4.26
C THR A 129 -14.79 -7.15 -4.76
N LEU A 130 -15.52 -6.51 -3.84
CA LEU A 130 -16.58 -5.55 -4.14
C LEU A 130 -16.09 -4.14 -4.51
N ARG A 131 -14.76 -4.00 -4.73
CA ARG A 131 -14.14 -2.73 -5.16
C ARG A 131 -13.42 -2.87 -6.50
N PRO A 132 -14.14 -3.17 -7.60
CA PRO A 132 -13.54 -3.42 -8.91
C PRO A 132 -12.78 -2.20 -9.45
N GLU A 133 -13.23 -0.99 -9.13
CA GLU A 133 -12.55 0.26 -9.51
C GLU A 133 -11.16 0.38 -8.89
N LEU A 134 -11.01 -0.08 -7.63
CA LEU A 134 -9.73 -0.07 -6.93
C LEU A 134 -8.81 -1.18 -7.44
N VAL A 135 -9.34 -2.37 -7.73
CA VAL A 135 -8.58 -3.46 -8.38
C VAL A 135 -8.00 -2.94 -9.70
N ALA A 136 -8.83 -2.38 -10.58
CA ALA A 136 -8.38 -1.83 -11.86
C ALA A 136 -7.36 -0.68 -11.70
N TRP A 137 -7.46 0.09 -10.61
CA TRP A 137 -6.50 1.14 -10.29
C TRP A 137 -5.12 0.56 -9.97
N TYR A 138 -5.03 -0.55 -9.20
CA TYR A 138 -3.78 -1.25 -8.91
C TYR A 138 -3.22 -1.98 -10.12
N GLU A 139 -4.07 -2.60 -10.95
CA GLU A 139 -3.64 -3.26 -12.19
C GLU A 139 -2.92 -2.27 -13.13
N ARG A 140 -3.42 -1.03 -13.26
CA ARG A 140 -2.73 0.04 -14.02
C ARG A 140 -1.38 0.44 -13.42
N ARG A 141 -1.03 -0.02 -12.22
CA ARG A 141 0.27 0.20 -11.55
C ARG A 141 1.16 -1.04 -11.55
N GLY A 142 0.77 -2.03 -12.36
CA GLY A 142 1.56 -3.23 -12.59
C GLY A 142 1.32 -4.36 -11.59
N PHE A 143 0.33 -4.22 -10.71
CA PHE A 143 -0.13 -5.36 -9.92
C PHE A 143 -0.97 -6.29 -10.78
N VAL A 144 -0.83 -7.59 -10.57
CA VAL A 144 -1.58 -8.63 -11.26
C VAL A 144 -2.47 -9.33 -10.23
N LYS A 145 -3.76 -9.38 -10.53
CA LYS A 145 -4.70 -10.17 -9.74
C LYS A 145 -4.39 -11.64 -9.93
N THR A 146 -4.21 -12.36 -8.81
CA THR A 146 -3.98 -13.81 -8.81
C THR A 146 -5.30 -14.58 -8.74
N ASP A 147 -5.22 -15.89 -8.85
CA ASP A 147 -6.39 -16.79 -8.63
C ASP A 147 -6.67 -16.99 -7.13
N GLU A 148 -5.76 -16.56 -6.25
CA GLU A 148 -5.91 -16.67 -4.81
C GLU A 148 -6.95 -15.68 -4.29
N ARG A 149 -7.82 -16.18 -3.39
CA ARG A 149 -8.75 -15.35 -2.63
C ARG A 149 -8.57 -15.62 -1.15
N ARG A 150 -8.82 -14.59 -0.36
CA ARG A 150 -8.80 -14.70 1.11
C ARG A 150 -10.16 -14.31 1.67
N PRO A 151 -10.71 -15.11 2.59
CA PRO A 151 -11.97 -14.76 3.24
C PRO A 151 -11.81 -13.50 4.08
N PHE A 152 -12.89 -12.71 4.19
CA PHE A 152 -12.94 -11.65 5.17
C PHE A 152 -13.03 -12.26 6.58
N PRO A 153 -12.27 -11.76 7.55
CA PRO A 153 -12.24 -12.32 8.91
C PRO A 153 -13.45 -11.87 9.72
N TYR A 154 -14.62 -12.41 9.40
CA TYR A 154 -15.84 -12.15 10.13
C TYR A 154 -15.70 -12.53 11.61
N GLY A 155 -16.26 -11.69 12.51
CA GLY A 155 -16.18 -11.89 13.95
C GLY A 155 -14.93 -11.31 14.62
N ASP A 156 -14.03 -10.70 13.85
CA ASP A 156 -12.92 -9.91 14.37
C ASP A 156 -13.14 -8.42 14.06
N ASP A 157 -13.65 -7.68 15.03
CA ASP A 157 -13.99 -6.25 14.88
C ASP A 157 -12.78 -5.35 14.52
N LYS A 158 -11.57 -5.89 14.64
CA LYS A 158 -10.34 -5.21 14.22
C LYS A 158 -10.32 -4.86 12.73
N TRP A 159 -11.09 -5.60 11.93
CA TRP A 159 -11.20 -5.39 10.48
C TRP A 159 -12.36 -4.46 10.11
N GLY A 160 -13.12 -4.01 11.09
CA GLY A 160 -14.35 -3.26 10.94
C GLY A 160 -15.61 -4.14 11.03
N LEU A 161 -16.75 -3.49 11.08
CA LEU A 161 -18.05 -4.14 11.19
C LEU A 161 -18.64 -4.31 9.78
N PRO A 162 -18.70 -5.54 9.25
CA PRO A 162 -19.17 -5.78 7.89
C PRO A 162 -20.68 -5.51 7.76
N LYS A 163 -21.05 -4.81 6.68
CA LYS A 163 -22.45 -4.53 6.31
C LYS A 163 -23.05 -5.58 5.40
N THR A 164 -22.23 -6.53 4.90
CA THR A 164 -22.63 -7.61 4.01
C THR A 164 -21.92 -8.91 4.39
N ALA A 165 -22.51 -10.04 4.07
CA ALA A 165 -21.98 -11.37 4.35
C ALA A 165 -20.99 -11.89 3.27
N ASP A 166 -20.83 -11.15 2.16
CA ASP A 166 -20.14 -11.65 0.96
C ASP A 166 -18.77 -10.97 0.74
N LEU A 167 -18.11 -10.53 1.83
CA LEU A 167 -16.80 -9.91 1.73
C LEU A 167 -15.70 -10.97 1.57
N GLU A 168 -14.91 -10.79 0.53
CA GLU A 168 -13.68 -11.52 0.24
C GLU A 168 -12.61 -10.57 -0.26
N PHE A 169 -11.37 -11.04 -0.29
CA PHE A 169 -10.25 -10.30 -0.85
C PHE A 169 -9.71 -11.01 -2.10
N TYR A 170 -9.45 -10.25 -3.15
CA TYR A 170 -8.47 -10.62 -4.15
C TYR A 170 -7.06 -10.44 -3.60
N VAL A 171 -6.16 -11.33 -3.97
CA VAL A 171 -4.72 -11.16 -3.77
C VAL A 171 -4.10 -10.62 -5.07
N LEU A 172 -3.43 -9.49 -4.97
CA LEU A 172 -2.72 -8.86 -6.07
C LEU A 172 -1.21 -8.93 -5.80
N ARG A 173 -0.43 -9.24 -6.84
CA ARG A 173 1.04 -9.31 -6.75
C ARG A 173 1.72 -8.49 -7.83
N LYS A 174 2.90 -7.96 -7.50
CA LYS A 174 3.77 -7.24 -8.41
C LYS A 174 5.22 -7.69 -8.20
N SER A 175 5.95 -7.97 -9.30
CA SER A 175 7.41 -8.18 -9.25
C SER A 175 8.11 -6.85 -9.04
N LEU A 176 9.07 -6.82 -8.12
CA LEU A 176 9.95 -5.67 -7.85
C LEU A 176 11.33 -5.82 -8.48
N THR A 177 11.60 -6.97 -9.10
CA THR A 177 12.86 -7.17 -9.82
C THR A 177 12.89 -6.29 -11.05
N SER A 178 13.96 -5.51 -11.21
CA SER A 178 14.23 -4.84 -12.46
C SER A 178 14.32 -5.90 -13.57
N ILE A 179 13.55 -5.76 -14.64
CA ILE A 179 13.78 -6.53 -15.85
C ILE A 179 15.12 -6.04 -16.38
N THR A 180 16.21 -6.72 -16.04
CA THR A 180 17.48 -6.52 -16.72
C THR A 180 17.25 -7.02 -18.13
N SER A 181 17.17 -6.13 -19.11
CA SER A 181 17.16 -6.50 -20.52
C SER A 181 18.36 -7.39 -20.75
N PRO A 182 18.22 -8.56 -21.39
CA PRO A 182 19.38 -9.39 -21.72
C PRO A 182 20.31 -8.54 -22.58
N GLY A 183 21.49 -8.25 -22.04
CA GLY A 183 22.52 -7.48 -22.70
C GLY A 183 22.77 -8.07 -24.08
N ALA A 184 22.75 -7.23 -25.11
CA ALA A 184 23.20 -7.58 -26.45
C ALA A 184 24.61 -8.16 -26.33
N GLY A 185 24.71 -9.45 -26.52
CA GLY A 185 25.98 -10.19 -26.50
C GLY A 185 26.91 -9.59 -27.52
N GLY A 186 28.05 -9.11 -27.04
CA GLY A 186 29.13 -8.57 -27.87
C GLY A 186 29.58 -9.56 -28.92
N GLY A 187 29.61 -9.07 -30.15
CA GLY A 187 30.18 -9.79 -31.26
C GLY A 187 31.64 -10.14 -31.01
N GLY A 188 31.95 -11.43 -31.07
CA GLY A 188 33.30 -11.91 -31.08
C GLY A 188 34.02 -11.46 -32.31
N SER A 189 35.10 -10.72 -32.14
CA SER A 189 36.07 -10.44 -33.18
C SER A 189 36.98 -11.64 -33.32
N ALA A 190 36.99 -12.24 -34.50
CA ALA A 190 37.98 -13.26 -34.88
C ALA A 190 39.35 -12.63 -35.16
N PRO A 191 40.47 -13.28 -34.79
CA PRO A 191 41.80 -12.77 -35.16
C PRO A 191 42.14 -13.08 -36.61
N PRO A 192 42.91 -12.23 -37.27
CA PRO A 192 43.46 -12.54 -38.59
C PRO A 192 44.67 -13.47 -38.53
N CYS A 193 44.82 -14.27 -39.58
CA CYS A 193 46.01 -15.09 -39.84
C CYS A 193 47.27 -14.27 -40.00
#